data_11b4a484f7dce34c6871b30c8d933e3c
#
_entry.id   11b4a484f7dce34c6871b30c8d933e3c
#
_cell.length_a   1.000
_cell.length_b   1.000
_cell.length_c   1.000
_cell.angle_alpha   90.00
_cell.angle_beta   90.00
_cell.angle_gamma   90.00
#
_symmetry.space_group_name_H-M   'P 1'
#
loop_
_entity.id
_entity.type
_entity.pdbx_description
1 polymer ?
#
loop_
_entity_poly.entity_id
_entity_poly.type
_entity_poly.pdbx_seq_one_letter_code
_entity_poly.pdbx_strand_id
1 'polypeptide(L)'
;MGKFDELIIKAKDLAGVAGSKAQEVAEQAKLRMQITQMKSQIDANYLKLGEIIYELNKSGTQNEELVGMCVAEIETQLAELAELKDKLDEMRKVLRCPDC
;
A
#
# COMPACT_ATOMS: atom_id res chain seq x y z
N MET A 1 -12.18 -3.71 -17.51
CA MET A 1 -12.58 -3.58 -16.13
C MET A 1 -13.49 -4.66 -15.63
N GLY A 2 -13.91 -5.55 -16.50
CA GLY A 2 -14.82 -6.62 -16.15
C GLY A 2 -14.31 -7.55 -15.05
N LYS A 3 -13.01 -7.76 -14.97
CA LYS A 3 -12.44 -8.66 -13.96
C LYS A 3 -12.62 -8.13 -12.55
N PHE A 4 -12.46 -6.83 -12.36
CA PHE A 4 -12.66 -6.23 -11.04
C PHE A 4 -14.12 -6.23 -10.66
N ASP A 5 -14.99 -5.92 -11.59
CA ASP A 5 -16.43 -5.94 -11.35
C ASP A 5 -16.91 -7.34 -11.00
N GLU A 6 -16.40 -8.35 -11.71
CA GLU A 6 -16.73 -9.73 -11.42
C GLU A 6 -16.27 -10.16 -10.03
N LEU A 7 -15.07 -9.73 -9.63
CA LEU A 7 -14.55 -10.02 -8.30
C LEU A 7 -15.40 -9.37 -7.22
N ILE A 8 -15.81 -8.13 -7.45
CA ILE A 8 -16.65 -7.41 -6.51
C ILE A 8 -18.03 -8.05 -6.40
N ILE A 9 -18.60 -8.45 -7.52
CA ILE A 9 -19.91 -9.12 -7.54
C ILE A 9 -19.82 -10.46 -6.83
N LYS A 10 -18.78 -11.25 -7.10
CA LYS A 10 -18.56 -12.52 -6.41
C LYS A 10 -18.36 -12.32 -4.92
N ALA A 11 -17.61 -11.28 -4.53
CA ALA A 11 -17.41 -10.97 -3.13
C ALA A 11 -18.72 -10.60 -2.46
N LYS A 12 -19.58 -9.86 -3.14
CA LYS A 12 -20.89 -9.51 -2.62
C LYS A 12 -21.80 -10.72 -2.47
N ASP A 13 -21.77 -11.61 -3.43
CA ASP A 13 -22.55 -12.86 -3.35
C ASP A 13 -22.07 -13.72 -2.19
N LEU A 14 -20.78 -13.85 -2.02
CA LEU A 14 -20.20 -14.59 -0.91
C LEU A 14 -20.50 -13.91 0.43
N ALA A 15 -20.52 -12.58 0.46
CA ALA A 15 -20.86 -11.85 1.66
C ALA A 15 -22.30 -12.09 2.07
N GLY A 16 -23.20 -12.23 1.10
CA GLY A 16 -24.58 -12.57 1.38
C GLY A 16 -24.75 -13.95 1.98
N VAL A 17 -23.85 -14.87 1.65
CA VAL A 17 -23.92 -16.25 2.13
C VAL A 17 -23.14 -16.41 3.43
N ALA A 18 -21.95 -15.85 3.52
CA ALA A 18 -21.03 -16.08 4.63
C ALA A 18 -21.07 -15.00 5.73
N GLY A 19 -21.78 -13.91 5.50
CA GLY A 19 -21.95 -12.87 6.51
C GLY A 19 -20.67 -12.09 6.81
N SER A 20 -20.36 -11.94 8.10
CA SER A 20 -19.27 -11.09 8.55
C SER A 20 -17.89 -11.59 8.11
N LYS A 21 -17.73 -12.88 7.96
CA LYS A 21 -16.44 -13.45 7.51
C LYS A 21 -16.07 -13.01 6.11
N ALA A 22 -17.04 -13.01 5.20
CA ALA A 22 -16.78 -12.57 3.84
C ALA A 22 -16.44 -11.09 3.79
N GLN A 23 -17.06 -10.30 4.65
CA GLN A 23 -16.77 -8.88 4.76
C GLN A 23 -15.34 -8.66 5.25
N GLU A 24 -14.89 -9.43 6.24
CA GLU A 24 -13.53 -9.34 6.75
C GLU A 24 -12.52 -9.72 5.69
N VAL A 25 -12.80 -10.77 4.91
CA VAL A 25 -11.92 -11.18 3.82
C VAL A 25 -11.84 -10.10 2.75
N ALA A 26 -12.97 -9.47 2.43
CA ALA A 26 -13.00 -8.38 1.46
C ALA A 26 -12.18 -7.18 1.94
N GLU A 27 -12.29 -6.83 3.21
CA GLU A 27 -11.49 -5.76 3.79
C GLU A 27 -10.00 -6.09 3.78
N GLN A 28 -9.65 -7.34 4.07
CA GLN A 28 -8.28 -7.79 4.03
C GLN A 28 -7.70 -7.70 2.62
N ALA A 29 -8.48 -8.10 1.62
CA ALA A 29 -8.07 -7.98 0.23
C ALA A 29 -7.88 -6.52 -0.17
N LYS A 30 -8.75 -5.65 0.30
CA LYS A 30 -8.63 -4.22 0.04
C LYS A 30 -7.36 -3.65 0.65
N LEU A 31 -7.05 -4.03 1.88
CA LEU A 31 -5.83 -3.59 2.54
C LEU A 31 -4.58 -4.07 1.79
N ARG A 32 -4.59 -5.33 1.34
CA ARG A 32 -3.47 -5.86 0.54
C ARG A 32 -3.28 -5.08 -0.74
N MET A 33 -4.37 -4.72 -1.40
CA MET A 33 -4.31 -3.91 -2.61
C MET A 33 -3.72 -2.53 -2.31
N GLN A 34 -4.17 -1.89 -1.23
CA GLN A 34 -3.64 -0.60 -0.81
C GLN A 34 -2.15 -0.68 -0.50
N ILE A 35 -1.72 -1.75 0.18
CA ILE A 35 -0.31 -1.97 0.49
C ILE A 35 0.50 -2.10 -0.81
N THR A 36 0.00 -2.89 -1.76
CA THR A 36 0.68 -3.08 -3.05
C THR A 36 0.79 -1.76 -3.80
N GLN A 37 -0.28 -0.97 -3.84
CA GLN A 37 -0.26 0.33 -4.50
C GLN A 37 0.72 1.28 -3.80
N MET A 38 0.73 1.29 -2.49
CA MET A 38 1.65 2.14 -1.72
C MET A 38 3.10 1.75 -1.98
N LYS A 39 3.40 0.45 -2.01
CA LYS A 39 4.74 -0.02 -2.33
C LYS A 39 5.17 0.43 -3.72
N SER A 40 4.26 0.34 -4.68
CA SER A 40 4.52 0.78 -6.05
C SER A 40 4.83 2.27 -6.11
N GLN A 41 4.06 3.08 -5.38
CA GLN A 41 4.28 4.52 -5.30
C GLN A 41 5.62 4.85 -4.65
N ILE A 42 5.96 4.12 -3.58
CA ILE A 42 7.24 4.31 -2.90
C ILE A 42 8.39 3.97 -3.83
N ASP A 43 8.29 2.87 -4.57
CA ASP A 43 9.33 2.49 -5.54
C ASP A 43 9.48 3.56 -6.62
N ALA A 44 8.37 4.10 -7.11
CA ALA A 44 8.41 5.17 -8.10
C ALA A 44 9.08 6.43 -7.54
N ASN A 45 8.83 6.74 -6.28
CA ASN A 45 9.45 7.88 -5.63
C ASN A 45 10.95 7.67 -5.39
N TYR A 46 11.36 6.44 -5.06
CA TYR A 46 12.79 6.13 -4.97
C TYR A 46 13.48 6.32 -6.31
N LEU A 47 12.84 5.87 -7.37
CA LEU A 47 13.36 6.02 -8.72
C LEU A 47 13.49 7.49 -9.09
N LYS A 48 12.46 8.27 -8.80
CA LYS A 48 12.43 9.70 -9.04
C LYS A 48 13.55 10.41 -8.27
N LEU A 49 13.71 10.04 -7.00
CA LEU A 49 14.77 10.61 -6.17
C LEU A 49 16.13 10.29 -6.74
N GLY A 50 16.33 9.04 -7.19
CA GLY A 50 17.57 8.62 -7.81
C GLY A 50 17.89 9.41 -9.07
N GLU A 51 16.88 9.66 -9.91
CA GLU A 51 17.04 10.45 -11.11
C GLU A 51 17.41 11.90 -10.79
N ILE A 52 16.73 12.47 -9.80
CA ILE A 52 17.02 13.85 -9.38
C ILE A 52 18.44 13.97 -8.86
N ILE A 53 18.86 13.04 -8.00
CA ILE A 53 20.21 13.05 -7.45
C ILE A 53 21.24 12.87 -8.55
N TYR A 54 20.99 11.97 -9.49
CA TYR A 54 21.88 11.74 -10.61
C TYR A 54 22.05 13.02 -11.44
N GLU A 55 20.95 13.68 -11.78
CA GLU A 55 21.01 14.90 -12.58
C GLU A 55 21.70 16.04 -11.85
N LEU A 56 21.42 16.20 -10.56
CA LEU A 56 22.05 17.23 -9.76
C LEU A 56 23.57 17.01 -9.68
N ASN A 57 23.97 15.76 -9.49
CA ASN A 57 25.38 15.43 -9.43
C ASN A 57 26.08 15.65 -10.79
N LYS A 58 25.40 15.30 -11.86
CA LYS A 58 25.94 15.45 -13.21
C LYS A 58 26.10 16.91 -13.60
N SER A 59 25.14 17.75 -13.21
CA SER A 59 25.19 19.19 -13.53
C SER A 59 26.04 19.99 -12.55
N GLY A 60 26.45 19.37 -11.46
CA GLY A 60 27.24 20.06 -10.42
C GLY A 60 26.41 20.99 -9.57
N THR A 61 25.09 20.91 -9.68
CA THR A 61 24.18 21.73 -8.92
C THR A 61 23.74 21.01 -7.65
N GLN A 62 23.49 21.76 -6.60
CA GLN A 62 22.95 21.19 -5.37
C GLN A 62 21.58 21.80 -5.10
N ASN A 63 20.61 20.96 -4.80
CA ASN A 63 19.28 21.41 -4.43
C ASN A 63 18.79 20.57 -3.28
N GLU A 64 19.24 20.91 -2.08
CA GLU A 64 18.91 20.19 -0.86
C GLU A 64 17.42 20.27 -0.56
N GLU A 65 16.79 21.38 -0.93
CA GLU A 65 15.38 21.57 -0.71
C GLU A 65 14.55 20.58 -1.49
N LEU A 66 14.85 20.40 -2.75
CA LEU A 66 14.15 19.43 -3.61
C LEU A 66 14.38 18.01 -3.13
N VAL A 67 15.62 17.66 -2.81
CA VAL A 67 15.95 16.33 -2.27
C VAL A 67 15.23 16.10 -0.95
N GLY A 68 15.23 17.10 -0.09
CA GLY A 68 14.55 17.02 1.20
C GLY A 68 13.05 16.79 1.06
N MET A 69 12.43 17.45 0.09
CA MET A 69 11.00 17.25 -0.18
C MET A 69 10.71 15.82 -0.64
N CYS A 70 11.54 15.27 -1.50
CA CYS A 70 11.39 13.89 -1.98
C CYS A 70 11.58 12.90 -0.84
N VAL A 71 12.57 13.12 0.01
CA VAL A 71 12.82 12.25 1.15
C VAL A 71 11.64 12.30 2.13
N ALA A 72 11.13 13.51 2.41
CA ALA A 72 10.00 13.66 3.32
C ALA A 72 8.76 12.95 2.80
N GLU A 73 8.52 13.03 1.50
CA GLU A 73 7.39 12.33 0.89
C GLU A 73 7.54 10.81 1.04
N ILE A 74 8.72 10.29 0.79
CA ILE A 74 8.98 8.86 0.94
C ILE A 74 8.81 8.44 2.39
N GLU A 75 9.30 9.21 3.34
CA GLU A 75 9.14 8.90 4.76
C GLU A 75 7.67 8.86 5.17
N THR A 76 6.88 9.82 4.68
CA THR A 76 5.44 9.83 4.92
C THR A 76 4.78 8.58 4.37
N GLN A 77 5.15 8.20 3.15
CA GLN A 77 4.60 7.00 2.52
C GLN A 77 5.01 5.73 3.24
N LEU A 78 6.25 5.67 3.71
CA LEU A 78 6.71 4.52 4.49
C LEU A 78 5.94 4.39 5.80
N ALA A 79 5.64 5.50 6.46
CA ALA A 79 4.84 5.52 7.68
C ALA A 79 3.41 5.03 7.40
N GLU A 80 2.82 5.49 6.31
CA GLU A 80 1.49 5.06 5.90
C GLU A 80 1.48 3.56 5.57
N LEU A 81 2.52 3.09 4.90
CA LEU A 81 2.66 1.67 4.59
C LEU A 81 2.73 0.84 5.86
N ALA A 82 3.50 1.30 6.85
CA ALA A 82 3.61 0.61 8.13
C ALA A 82 2.25 0.51 8.82
N GLU A 83 1.47 1.59 8.79
CA GLU A 83 0.13 1.58 9.36
C GLU A 83 -0.78 0.59 8.66
N LEU A 84 -0.71 0.54 7.33
CA LEU A 84 -1.51 -0.41 6.57
C LEU A 84 -1.13 -1.85 6.89
N LYS A 85 0.16 -2.12 7.01
CA LYS A 85 0.65 -3.45 7.37
C LYS A 85 0.20 -3.85 8.78
N ASP A 86 0.23 -2.90 9.71
CA ASP A 86 -0.23 -3.16 11.08
C ASP A 86 -1.71 -3.48 11.09
N LYS A 87 -2.51 -2.75 10.33
CA LYS A 87 -3.93 -3.03 10.22
C LYS A 87 -4.18 -4.43 9.66
N LEU A 88 -3.42 -4.81 8.63
CA LEU A 88 -3.55 -6.12 8.04
C LEU A 88 -3.15 -7.22 9.04
N ASP A 89 -2.08 -6.99 9.79
CA ASP A 89 -1.63 -7.93 10.82
C ASP A 89 -2.68 -8.12 11.90
N GLU A 90 -3.29 -7.03 12.34
CA GLU A 90 -4.36 -7.10 13.34
C GLU A 90 -5.55 -7.90 12.82
N MET A 91 -5.91 -7.69 11.58
CA MET A 91 -7.01 -8.45 10.97
C MET A 91 -6.68 -9.93 10.87
N ARG A 92 -5.42 -10.24 10.53
CA ARG A 92 -4.96 -11.62 10.48
C ARG A 92 -5.01 -12.29 11.84
N LYS A 93 -4.65 -11.56 12.89
CA LYS A 93 -4.70 -12.07 14.25
C LYS A 93 -6.13 -12.39 14.68
N VAL A 94 -7.06 -11.52 14.30
CA VAL A 94 -8.47 -11.73 14.60
C VAL A 94 -9.03 -12.92 13.85
N LEU A 95 -8.62 -13.10 12.59
CA LEU A 95 -9.09 -14.21 11.77
C LEU A 95 -8.45 -15.54 12.11
N ARG A 96 -7.25 -15.50 12.68
CA ARG A 96 -6.59 -16.72 13.13
C ARG A 96 -7.27 -17.24 14.39
N CYS A 97 -7.28 -18.56 14.49
CA CYS A 97 -7.77 -19.21 15.68
C CYS A 97 -7.05 -18.65 16.92
N PRO A 98 -7.78 -18.18 17.94
CA PRO A 98 -7.10 -17.62 19.11
C PRO A 98 -6.26 -18.62 19.89
N ASP A 99 -6.49 -19.90 19.67
CA ASP A 99 -5.71 -20.95 20.32
C ASP A 99 -4.43 -21.31 19.60
N CYS A 100 -4.22 -20.73 18.45
CA CYS A 100 -3.03 -21.05 17.65
C CYS A 100 -1.87 -20.10 17.92
#